data_4c329ac7512cbae6712c1103c8ab30bc
#
_entry.id   4c329ac7512cbae6712c1103c8ab30bc
#
_cell.length_a   1.000
_cell.length_b   1.000
_cell.length_c   1.000
_cell.angle_alpha   90.00
_cell.angle_beta   90.00
_cell.angle_gamma   90.00
#
_symmetry.space_group_name_H-M   'P 1'
#
loop_
_entity.id
_entity.type
_entity.pdbx_description
1 polymer ?
#
loop_
_entity_poly.entity_id
_entity_poly.type
_entity_poly.pdbx_seq_one_letter_code
_entity_poly.pdbx_strand_id
1 'polypeptide(L)'
;MATMIKGLQYFPLSVDFYEDDIVYLLVSDYGLESVSVLLKLICKIYKNGYYLEWDDKACKIFKGTFPSKYSFTELQSIINLLVNENYFDKTMYEKYHILTSKEIQNQFFSATQRRKSADVTEEEYLLVDIQGFRKIKEEKYASKPSKKTCNSTFETELKDGNANNSSKNVDISKQSKVK
;
A
#
# COMPACT_ATOMS: atom_id res chain seq x y z
N MET A 1 -13.98 -16.35 2.99
CA MET A 1 -13.11 -16.08 1.81
C MET A 1 -12.27 -14.86 2.14
N ALA A 2 -10.94 -14.93 2.10
CA ALA A 2 -10.09 -13.78 2.32
C ALA A 2 -10.21 -12.85 1.10
N THR A 3 -10.66 -11.63 1.32
CA THR A 3 -10.74 -10.60 0.27
C THR A 3 -9.32 -10.29 -0.19
N MET A 4 -9.00 -10.55 -1.44
CA MET A 4 -7.71 -10.16 -2.01
C MET A 4 -7.65 -8.62 -2.05
N ILE A 5 -6.75 -8.05 -1.27
CA ILE A 5 -6.51 -6.59 -1.26
C ILE A 5 -5.64 -6.28 -2.48
N LYS A 6 -6.23 -5.70 -3.54
CA LYS A 6 -5.57 -5.40 -4.81
C LYS A 6 -4.47 -4.33 -4.66
N GLY A 7 -4.69 -3.29 -3.89
CA GLY A 7 -3.78 -2.15 -3.73
C GLY A 7 -3.06 -2.10 -2.39
N LEU A 8 -2.44 -0.96 -2.08
CA LEU A 8 -1.84 -0.67 -0.78
C LEU A 8 -2.84 0.09 0.11
N GLN A 9 -2.78 -0.17 1.41
CA GLN A 9 -3.53 0.60 2.41
C GLN A 9 -2.77 1.87 2.84
N TYR A 10 -1.44 1.84 2.73
CA TYR A 10 -0.53 2.95 2.97
C TYR A 10 0.71 2.80 2.09
N PHE A 11 1.36 3.89 1.80
CA PHE A 11 2.62 3.93 1.07
C PHE A 11 3.59 4.91 1.76
N PRO A 12 4.90 4.68 1.70
CA PRO A 12 5.87 5.63 2.24
C PRO A 12 5.93 6.88 1.35
N LEU A 13 5.88 8.05 1.96
CA LEU A 13 6.16 9.33 1.34
C LEU A 13 7.53 9.80 1.83
N SER A 14 8.41 10.29 0.91
CA SER A 14 9.70 10.84 1.30
C SER A 14 9.53 12.04 2.23
N VAL A 15 10.44 12.20 3.18
CA VAL A 15 10.49 13.40 4.02
C VAL A 15 10.87 14.64 3.21
N ASP A 16 11.60 14.42 2.10
CA ASP A 16 12.05 15.46 1.17
C ASP A 16 11.02 15.72 0.05
N PHE A 17 9.78 15.22 0.21
CA PHE A 17 8.73 15.34 -0.82
C PHE A 17 8.48 16.79 -1.27
N TYR A 18 8.56 17.74 -0.34
CA TYR A 18 8.37 19.16 -0.66
C TYR A 18 9.62 19.82 -1.26
N GLU A 19 10.78 19.15 -1.23
CA GLU A 19 12.04 19.60 -1.84
C GLU A 19 12.22 19.04 -3.26
N ASP A 20 11.28 18.23 -3.73
CA ASP A 20 11.27 17.68 -5.08
C ASP A 20 10.99 18.79 -6.11
N ASP A 21 11.81 18.89 -7.15
CA ASP A 21 11.67 19.87 -8.22
C ASP A 21 10.29 19.88 -8.85
N ILE A 22 9.67 18.71 -8.98
CA ILE A 22 8.31 18.60 -9.53
C ILE A 22 7.27 19.26 -8.63
N VAL A 23 7.44 19.19 -7.31
CA VAL A 23 6.57 19.84 -6.35
C VAL A 23 6.75 21.35 -6.40
N TYR A 24 8.00 21.83 -6.54
CA TYR A 24 8.27 23.26 -6.76
C TYR A 24 7.61 23.78 -8.02
N LEU A 25 7.70 23.07 -9.14
CA LEU A 25 7.06 23.44 -10.40
C LEU A 25 5.53 23.48 -10.26
N LEU A 26 4.94 22.47 -9.63
CA LEU A 26 3.50 22.44 -9.36
C LEU A 26 3.04 23.64 -8.52
N VAL A 27 3.79 23.96 -7.46
CA VAL A 27 3.45 25.08 -6.57
C VAL A 27 3.63 26.41 -7.28
N SER A 28 4.68 26.57 -8.11
CA SER A 28 4.93 27.76 -8.89
C SER A 28 3.83 28.06 -9.89
N ASP A 29 3.40 27.04 -10.64
CA ASP A 29 2.47 27.23 -11.77
C ASP A 29 0.98 27.21 -11.34
N TYR A 30 0.65 26.39 -10.33
CA TYR A 30 -0.74 26.10 -9.94
C TYR A 30 -1.05 26.39 -8.47
N GLY A 31 -0.07 26.84 -7.69
CA GLY A 31 -0.22 27.12 -6.26
C GLY A 31 -0.13 25.88 -5.38
N LEU A 32 0.00 26.10 -4.08
CA LEU A 32 0.25 25.05 -3.07
C LEU A 32 -0.79 23.92 -3.08
N GLU A 33 -2.04 24.23 -3.41
CA GLU A 33 -3.10 23.22 -3.43
C GLU A 33 -2.95 22.20 -4.57
N SER A 34 -2.14 22.48 -5.60
CA SER A 34 -1.82 21.51 -6.67
C SER A 34 -1.10 20.27 -6.13
N VAL A 35 -0.38 20.39 -5.03
CA VAL A 35 0.23 19.27 -4.32
C VAL A 35 -0.82 18.26 -3.87
N SER A 36 -2.00 18.74 -3.47
CA SER A 36 -3.11 17.84 -3.09
C SER A 36 -3.65 17.05 -4.28
N VAL A 37 -3.56 17.59 -5.50
CA VAL A 37 -3.91 16.86 -6.74
C VAL A 37 -2.93 15.70 -6.92
N LEU A 38 -1.62 15.97 -6.84
CA LEU A 38 -0.56 14.96 -6.96
C LEU A 38 -0.74 13.86 -5.90
N LEU A 39 -0.85 14.21 -4.63
CA LEU A 39 -1.02 13.24 -3.54
C LEU A 39 -2.28 12.38 -3.73
N LYS A 40 -3.36 12.97 -4.20
CA LYS A 40 -4.61 12.23 -4.46
C LYS A 40 -4.48 11.27 -5.64
N LEU A 41 -3.72 11.64 -6.68
CA LEU A 41 -3.38 10.73 -7.79
C LEU A 41 -2.57 9.54 -7.29
N ILE A 42 -1.50 9.79 -6.52
CA ILE A 42 -0.66 8.75 -5.93
C ILE A 42 -1.50 7.80 -5.06
N CYS A 43 -2.37 8.34 -4.20
CA CYS A 43 -3.28 7.54 -3.38
C CYS A 43 -4.20 6.65 -4.24
N LYS A 44 -4.73 7.17 -5.35
CA LYS A 44 -5.57 6.39 -6.28
C LYS A 44 -4.77 5.29 -6.98
N ILE A 45 -3.55 5.62 -7.44
CA ILE A 45 -2.66 4.65 -8.08
C ILE A 45 -2.40 3.49 -7.12
N TYR A 46 -1.89 3.75 -5.91
CA TYR A 46 -1.58 2.70 -4.95
C TYR A 46 -2.81 1.95 -4.43
N LYS A 47 -3.98 2.58 -4.39
CA LYS A 47 -5.23 1.90 -4.07
C LYS A 47 -5.63 0.89 -5.15
N ASN A 48 -5.34 1.17 -6.41
CA ASN A 48 -5.63 0.29 -7.55
C ASN A 48 -4.53 -0.74 -7.82
N GLY A 49 -3.31 -0.46 -7.38
CA GLY A 49 -2.13 -1.29 -7.63
C GLY A 49 -0.91 -0.43 -7.94
N TYR A 50 -0.40 -0.50 -9.16
CA TYR A 50 0.82 0.20 -9.60
C TYR A 50 0.60 1.13 -10.78
N TYR A 51 -0.65 1.28 -11.26
CA TYR A 51 -1.04 2.21 -12.33
C TYR A 51 -2.47 2.71 -12.12
N LEU A 52 -2.82 3.77 -12.83
CA LEU A 52 -4.17 4.34 -12.87
C LEU A 52 -4.54 4.65 -14.32
N GLU A 53 -5.64 4.08 -14.81
CA GLU A 53 -6.21 4.46 -16.10
C GLU A 53 -6.62 5.93 -16.07
N TRP A 54 -6.24 6.67 -17.11
CA TRP A 54 -6.42 8.10 -17.21
C TRP A 54 -6.92 8.51 -18.59
N ASP A 55 -8.22 8.58 -18.69
CA ASP A 55 -8.94 9.11 -19.85
C ASP A 55 -9.73 10.36 -19.45
N ASP A 56 -10.40 10.98 -20.40
CA ASP A 56 -11.25 12.16 -20.16
C ASP A 56 -12.35 11.88 -19.14
N LYS A 57 -12.88 10.66 -19.10
CA LYS A 57 -13.90 10.24 -18.13
C LYS A 57 -13.31 10.15 -16.74
N ALA A 58 -12.14 9.52 -16.60
CA ALA A 58 -11.41 9.42 -15.34
C ALA A 58 -11.04 10.82 -14.81
N CYS A 59 -10.58 11.73 -15.68
CA CYS A 59 -10.28 13.09 -15.34
C CYS A 59 -11.54 13.84 -14.85
N LYS A 60 -12.69 13.70 -15.53
CA LYS A 60 -13.96 14.30 -15.10
C LYS A 60 -14.42 13.79 -13.74
N ILE A 61 -14.31 12.47 -13.51
CA ILE A 61 -14.64 11.85 -12.20
C ILE A 61 -13.69 12.37 -11.13
N PHE A 62 -12.40 12.44 -11.44
CA PHE A 62 -11.38 12.95 -10.52
C PHE A 62 -11.63 14.41 -10.16
N LYS A 63 -11.98 15.26 -11.16
CA LYS A 63 -12.37 16.64 -10.94
C LYS A 63 -13.50 16.77 -9.93
N GLY A 64 -14.50 15.90 -9.99
CA GLY A 64 -15.62 15.89 -9.04
C GLY A 64 -15.20 15.73 -7.57
N THR A 65 -13.98 15.29 -7.32
CA THR A 65 -13.41 15.16 -5.96
C THR A 65 -12.75 16.45 -5.45
N PHE A 66 -12.63 17.49 -6.30
CA PHE A 66 -12.15 18.83 -5.96
C PHE A 66 -13.28 19.83 -6.20
N PRO A 67 -14.07 20.20 -5.18
CA PRO A 67 -15.17 21.11 -5.38
C PRO A 67 -14.64 22.49 -5.81
N SER A 68 -15.07 22.93 -6.98
CA SER A 68 -14.98 24.29 -7.52
C SER A 68 -13.59 24.88 -7.83
N LYS A 69 -12.47 24.29 -7.36
CA LYS A 69 -11.18 24.95 -7.48
C LYS A 69 -10.50 24.77 -8.82
N TYR A 70 -10.50 23.54 -9.36
CA TYR A 70 -9.85 23.24 -10.63
C TYR A 70 -10.87 23.04 -11.74
N SER A 71 -10.64 23.70 -12.88
CA SER A 71 -11.34 23.37 -14.12
C SER A 71 -10.82 22.02 -14.66
N PHE A 72 -11.52 21.45 -15.62
CA PHE A 72 -11.05 20.26 -16.34
C PHE A 72 -9.71 20.53 -17.04
N THR A 73 -9.60 21.70 -17.68
CA THR A 73 -8.39 22.11 -18.41
C THR A 73 -7.18 22.26 -17.50
N GLU A 74 -7.35 22.86 -16.32
CA GLU A 74 -6.26 23.01 -15.35
C GLU A 74 -5.77 21.66 -14.83
N LEU A 75 -6.68 20.72 -14.51
CA LEU A 75 -6.29 19.38 -14.12
C LEU A 75 -5.53 18.66 -15.24
N GLN A 76 -5.98 18.81 -16.49
CA GLN A 76 -5.28 18.24 -17.63
C GLN A 76 -3.88 18.87 -17.80
N SER A 77 -3.75 20.17 -17.59
CA SER A 77 -2.46 20.87 -17.62
C SER A 77 -1.52 20.39 -16.51
N ILE A 78 -2.02 20.16 -15.30
CA ILE A 78 -1.24 19.55 -14.20
C ILE A 78 -0.75 18.14 -14.58
N ILE A 79 -1.61 17.31 -15.16
CA ILE A 79 -1.19 15.97 -15.63
C ILE A 79 -0.14 16.06 -16.71
N ASN A 80 -0.31 16.95 -17.69
CA ASN A 80 0.65 17.14 -18.76
C ASN A 80 2.01 17.62 -18.22
N LEU A 81 2.04 18.49 -17.22
CA LEU A 81 3.27 18.90 -16.55
C LEU A 81 3.93 17.68 -15.90
N LEU A 82 3.19 16.89 -15.13
CA LEU A 82 3.74 15.70 -14.47
C LEU A 82 4.29 14.66 -15.46
N VAL A 83 3.69 14.53 -16.64
CA VAL A 83 4.17 13.64 -17.71
C VAL A 83 5.41 14.22 -18.41
N ASN A 84 5.40 15.52 -18.70
CA ASN A 84 6.51 16.19 -19.39
C ASN A 84 7.78 16.23 -18.54
N GLU A 85 7.63 16.38 -17.22
CA GLU A 85 8.73 16.34 -16.24
C GLU A 85 9.09 14.90 -15.80
N ASN A 86 8.56 13.88 -16.50
CA ASN A 86 8.84 12.47 -16.27
C ASN A 86 8.46 11.96 -14.86
N TYR A 87 7.60 12.65 -14.13
CA TYR A 87 7.04 12.10 -12.90
C TYR A 87 6.18 10.86 -13.18
N PHE A 88 5.38 10.92 -14.27
CA PHE A 88 4.75 9.75 -14.88
C PHE A 88 5.45 9.40 -16.19
N ASP A 89 5.52 8.10 -16.50
CA ASP A 89 6.12 7.62 -17.74
C ASP A 89 5.33 8.08 -18.96
N LYS A 90 6.00 8.82 -19.84
CA LYS A 90 5.39 9.42 -21.03
C LYS A 90 4.88 8.37 -22.02
N THR A 91 5.62 7.28 -22.20
CA THR A 91 5.24 6.21 -23.13
C THR A 91 3.96 5.49 -22.65
N MET A 92 3.88 5.24 -21.34
CA MET A 92 2.69 4.64 -20.73
C MET A 92 1.47 5.54 -20.83
N TYR A 93 1.67 6.85 -20.66
CA TYR A 93 0.60 7.84 -20.81
C TYR A 93 0.12 7.96 -22.25
N GLU A 94 1.03 8.11 -23.23
CA GLU A 94 0.68 8.32 -24.63
C GLU A 94 0.09 7.05 -25.29
N LYS A 95 0.63 5.88 -24.97
CA LYS A 95 0.24 4.62 -25.62
C LYS A 95 -0.96 3.95 -24.96
N TYR A 96 -0.99 3.94 -23.65
CA TYR A 96 -1.98 3.16 -22.89
C TYR A 96 -2.94 4.01 -22.07
N HIS A 97 -2.75 5.34 -22.06
CA HIS A 97 -3.54 6.27 -21.25
C HIS A 97 -3.56 5.89 -19.77
N ILE A 98 -2.37 5.56 -19.23
CA ILE A 98 -2.20 5.23 -17.81
C ILE A 98 -1.17 6.14 -17.14
N LEU A 99 -1.39 6.41 -15.86
CA LEU A 99 -0.44 7.09 -14.99
C LEU A 99 0.31 6.05 -14.16
N THR A 100 1.60 5.95 -14.37
CA THR A 100 2.54 5.10 -13.64
C THR A 100 3.96 5.62 -13.82
N SER A 101 4.91 5.17 -13.00
CA SER A 101 6.34 5.36 -13.20
C SER A 101 7.13 4.17 -12.64
N LYS A 102 8.43 4.11 -12.96
CA LYS A 102 9.32 3.08 -12.40
C LYS A 102 9.37 3.13 -10.88
N GLU A 103 9.41 4.34 -10.30
CA GLU A 103 9.43 4.58 -8.85
C GLU A 103 8.16 4.05 -8.19
N ILE A 104 7.00 4.39 -8.76
CA ILE A 104 5.70 3.90 -8.28
C ILE A 104 5.65 2.38 -8.29
N GLN A 105 6.11 1.76 -9.38
CA GLN A 105 6.11 0.31 -9.52
C GLN A 105 7.09 -0.36 -8.55
N ASN A 106 8.33 0.16 -8.45
CA ASN A 106 9.31 -0.34 -7.49
C ASN A 106 8.79 -0.30 -6.06
N GLN A 107 8.17 0.81 -5.67
CA GLN A 107 7.62 0.98 -4.34
C GLN A 107 6.44 0.02 -4.08
N PHE A 108 5.54 -0.13 -5.06
CA PHE A 108 4.42 -1.07 -4.98
C PHE A 108 4.89 -2.52 -4.84
N PHE A 109 5.79 -2.98 -5.70
CA PHE A 109 6.28 -4.36 -5.67
C PHE A 109 7.13 -4.64 -4.43
N SER A 110 7.91 -3.67 -3.96
CA SER A 110 8.63 -3.77 -2.69
C SER A 110 7.68 -3.94 -1.50
N ALA A 111 6.62 -3.14 -1.45
CA ALA A 111 5.62 -3.21 -0.39
C ALA A 111 4.80 -4.52 -0.42
N THR A 112 4.61 -5.09 -1.62
CA THR A 112 3.81 -6.31 -1.82
C THR A 112 4.64 -7.60 -1.84
N GLN A 113 5.96 -7.54 -1.70
CA GLN A 113 6.85 -8.72 -1.71
C GLN A 113 6.42 -9.85 -0.76
N ARG A 114 5.81 -9.50 0.37
CA ARG A 114 5.35 -10.48 1.37
C ARG A 114 4.00 -11.12 1.05
N ARG A 115 3.28 -10.61 0.04
CA ARG A 115 1.99 -11.16 -0.35
C ARG A 115 2.18 -12.48 -1.10
N LYS A 116 1.27 -13.44 -0.92
CA LYS A 116 1.35 -14.77 -1.56
C LYS A 116 1.19 -14.72 -3.08
N SER A 117 0.43 -13.76 -3.60
CA SER A 117 0.29 -13.48 -5.02
C SER A 117 0.88 -12.11 -5.34
N ALA A 118 1.68 -12.00 -6.38
CA ALA A 118 1.99 -10.71 -6.96
C ALA A 118 0.75 -10.31 -7.77
N ASP A 119 0.13 -9.19 -7.37
CA ASP A 119 -1.04 -8.67 -8.09
C ASP A 119 -0.60 -7.94 -9.38
N VAL A 120 0.06 -8.68 -10.28
CA VAL A 120 0.33 -8.21 -11.64
C VAL A 120 -0.92 -8.48 -12.44
N THR A 121 -1.65 -7.42 -12.75
CA THR A 121 -2.86 -7.50 -13.55
C THR A 121 -2.57 -7.41 -15.03
N GLU A 122 -1.60 -6.55 -15.43
CA GLU A 122 -1.30 -6.29 -16.83
C GLU A 122 0.23 -6.25 -17.02
N GLU A 123 0.80 -7.29 -17.63
CA GLU A 123 2.25 -7.37 -17.87
C GLU A 123 2.75 -6.27 -18.84
N GLU A 124 1.89 -5.81 -19.76
CA GLU A 124 2.20 -4.75 -20.72
C GLU A 124 2.49 -3.38 -20.06
N TYR A 125 2.00 -3.18 -18.84
CA TYR A 125 2.17 -1.92 -18.10
C TYR A 125 3.41 -1.92 -17.20
N LEU A 126 4.19 -3.02 -17.22
CA LEU A 126 5.37 -3.13 -16.39
C LEU A 126 6.55 -2.34 -16.97
N LEU A 127 7.11 -1.47 -16.14
CA LEU A 127 8.34 -0.72 -16.40
C LEU A 127 9.54 -1.31 -15.68
N VAL A 128 9.31 -2.26 -14.76
CA VAL A 128 10.32 -2.88 -13.90
C VAL A 128 10.32 -4.38 -14.03
N ASP A 129 11.50 -5.00 -13.85
CA ASP A 129 11.61 -6.46 -13.81
C ASP A 129 11.08 -6.99 -12.47
N ILE A 130 9.92 -7.62 -12.51
CA ILE A 130 9.28 -8.23 -11.34
C ILE A 130 9.92 -9.56 -10.94
N GLN A 131 10.74 -10.18 -11.80
CA GLN A 131 11.40 -11.46 -11.48
C GLN A 131 12.38 -11.30 -10.33
N GLY A 132 13.07 -10.16 -10.23
CA GLY A 132 13.91 -9.82 -9.09
C GLY A 132 13.13 -9.82 -7.77
N PHE A 133 11.94 -9.25 -7.76
CA PHE A 133 11.06 -9.24 -6.58
C PHE A 133 10.50 -10.65 -6.26
N ARG A 134 10.26 -11.50 -7.26
CA ARG A 134 9.81 -12.88 -7.11
C ARG A 134 10.92 -13.79 -6.55
N LYS A 135 12.16 -13.67 -7.04
CA LYS A 135 13.33 -14.44 -6.57
C LYS A 135 13.62 -14.17 -5.09
N ILE A 136 13.64 -12.91 -4.67
CA ILE A 136 13.83 -12.52 -3.27
C ILE A 136 12.74 -13.15 -2.38
N LYS A 137 11.54 -13.33 -2.92
CA LYS A 137 10.43 -13.99 -2.22
C LYS A 137 10.72 -15.49 -2.02
N GLU A 138 11.14 -16.18 -3.05
CA GLU A 138 11.45 -17.62 -3.01
C GLU A 138 12.60 -17.91 -2.04
N GLU A 139 13.68 -17.14 -2.08
CA GLU A 139 14.82 -17.28 -1.16
C GLU A 139 14.44 -17.04 0.30
N LYS A 140 13.61 -16.01 0.58
CA LYS A 140 13.12 -15.72 1.94
C LYS A 140 12.18 -16.79 2.50
N TYR A 141 11.48 -17.54 1.65
CA TYR A 141 10.61 -18.62 2.08
C TYR A 141 11.33 -19.97 2.14
N ALA A 142 12.35 -20.19 1.31
CA ALA A 142 13.19 -21.39 1.35
C ALA A 142 14.07 -21.44 2.62
N SER A 143 14.42 -20.31 3.20
CA SER A 143 15.27 -20.23 4.39
C SER A 143 14.53 -20.36 5.74
N LYS A 144 13.22 -20.58 5.75
CA LYS A 144 12.48 -20.89 6.99
C LYS A 144 12.53 -22.40 7.25
N PRO A 145 13.16 -22.87 8.35
CA PRO A 145 13.13 -24.29 8.68
C PRO A 145 11.68 -24.70 8.91
N SER A 146 11.26 -25.76 8.24
CA SER A 146 9.98 -26.42 8.48
C SER A 146 9.89 -26.76 9.96
N LYS A 147 8.89 -26.24 10.67
CA LYS A 147 8.58 -26.68 12.03
C LYS A 147 8.33 -28.17 11.98
N LYS A 148 9.25 -28.96 12.52
CA LYS A 148 9.04 -30.36 12.78
C LYS A 148 7.84 -30.49 13.67
N THR A 149 6.82 -31.19 13.18
CA THR A 149 5.66 -31.63 13.96
C THR A 149 6.19 -32.55 15.04
N CYS A 150 6.19 -32.09 16.29
CA CYS A 150 6.41 -33.00 17.43
C CYS A 150 5.15 -33.81 17.61
N ASN A 151 5.13 -35.02 17.08
CA ASN A 151 4.22 -36.08 17.55
C ASN A 151 4.70 -36.50 18.95
N SER A 152 4.05 -35.97 19.98
CA SER A 152 4.12 -36.57 21.30
C SER A 152 2.96 -37.55 21.44
N THR A 153 3.28 -38.81 21.27
CA THR A 153 2.50 -39.93 21.77
C THR A 153 2.41 -39.78 23.27
N PHE A 154 1.24 -39.55 23.78
CA PHE A 154 0.95 -39.54 25.21
C PHE A 154 0.53 -40.95 25.59
N GLU A 155 1.45 -41.69 26.18
CA GLU A 155 1.11 -42.93 26.88
C GLU A 155 0.55 -42.61 28.25
N THR A 156 -0.60 -43.20 28.50
CA THR A 156 -1.38 -43.15 29.74
C THR A 156 -0.69 -44.08 30.78
N GLU A 157 -0.23 -43.53 31.88
CA GLU A 157 -0.07 -44.33 33.11
C GLU A 157 -0.87 -43.71 34.24
N LEU A 158 -1.85 -44.48 34.67
CA LEU A 158 -2.63 -44.29 35.89
C LEU A 158 -1.75 -44.63 37.09
N LYS A 159 -1.64 -43.77 38.08
CA LYS A 159 -1.45 -44.18 39.49
C LYS A 159 -2.14 -43.16 40.43
N ASP A 160 -2.92 -43.77 41.29
CA ASP A 160 -3.71 -43.24 42.39
C ASP A 160 -2.86 -42.53 43.47
N GLY A 161 -3.49 -41.60 44.20
CA GLY A 161 -2.93 -41.16 45.48
C GLY A 161 -3.43 -39.79 45.98
N ASN A 162 -4.61 -39.73 46.47
CA ASN A 162 -5.13 -39.22 47.76
C ASN A 162 -4.61 -37.86 48.35
N ALA A 163 -5.59 -37.08 48.69
CA ALA A 163 -5.84 -36.34 49.93
C ALA A 163 -5.35 -34.88 50.12
N ASN A 164 -6.37 -34.06 50.30
CA ASN A 164 -6.52 -33.03 51.35
C ASN A 164 -5.72 -31.69 51.28
N ASN A 165 -6.35 -30.63 51.16
CA ASN A 165 -6.91 -29.79 52.20
C ASN A 165 -6.88 -28.25 51.86
N SER A 166 -8.03 -27.67 52.05
CA SER A 166 -8.29 -26.42 52.77
C SER A 166 -7.98 -25.04 52.15
N SER A 167 -9.07 -24.45 51.72
CA SER A 167 -9.56 -23.09 52.14
C SER A 167 -8.58 -21.94 52.35
N LYS A 168 -8.76 -20.86 51.58
CA LYS A 168 -9.25 -19.59 52.15
C LYS A 168 -9.56 -18.55 51.09
N ASN A 169 -10.84 -18.18 51.11
CA ASN A 169 -11.37 -16.92 50.58
C ASN A 169 -10.70 -15.71 51.25
N VAL A 170 -10.43 -14.68 50.49
CA VAL A 170 -10.59 -13.31 50.98
C VAL A 170 -11.04 -12.44 49.81
N ASP A 171 -12.32 -12.08 49.83
CA ASP A 171 -12.89 -10.89 49.20
C ASP A 171 -12.30 -9.61 49.85
N ILE A 172 -12.00 -8.61 49.05
CA ILE A 172 -12.17 -7.21 49.48
C ILE A 172 -12.54 -6.38 48.24
N SER A 173 -13.80 -6.01 48.24
CA SER A 173 -14.39 -4.92 47.46
C SER A 173 -14.18 -3.57 48.13
N LYS A 174 -14.36 -2.52 47.35
CA LYS A 174 -14.83 -1.15 47.65
C LYS A 174 -13.81 -0.02 47.60
N GLN A 175 -14.16 0.84 46.64
CA GLN A 175 -14.58 2.28 46.82
C GLN A 175 -13.41 3.26 47.05
N SER A 176 -13.38 4.42 46.41
CA SER A 176 -14.33 5.53 46.20
C SER A 176 -13.65 6.60 45.33
N LYS A 177 -14.31 7.23 44.41
CA LYS A 177 -14.92 8.57 44.32
C LYS A 177 -14.17 9.77 44.94
N VAL A 178 -14.19 10.88 44.14
CA VAL A 178 -14.16 12.33 44.51
C VAL A 178 -12.74 12.93 44.43
N LYS A 179 -12.46 13.86 43.56
CA LYS A 179 -13.04 15.18 43.18
C LYS A 179 -12.56 15.59 41.81
#